data_f5f5669debd62e41bdcc4620c164059d
#
_entry.id   f5f5669debd62e41bdcc4620c164059d
#
_cell.length_a   1.000
_cell.length_b   1.000
_cell.length_c   1.000
_cell.angle_alpha   90.00
_cell.angle_beta   90.00
_cell.angle_gamma   90.00
#
_symmetry.space_group_name_H-M   'P 1'
#
loop_
_entity.id
_entity.type
_entity.pdbx_description
1 polymer ?
#
loop_
_entity_poly.entity_id
_entity_poly.type
_entity_poly.pdbx_seq_one_letter_code
_entity_poly.pdbx_strand_id
1 'polypeptide(L)'
;MKTSSDRINERMKELGLKPADLVRGTGAGRATVSAWTNSGNNPSAKYLDTLAKCLKTTTTWILTGEGEKETKAELKNEPVYSNVKTSSRQLRKIPLLDFVQAGMWRDVVYDGLNPLGESYTSYVGSDPHSVFSLEVDGYSMSPDYMPGDVVVVDAALVPKPGALVIAQEIQQGVAVTTFKKYKVLGINEHGVEIIELKPLNDDYPTYNSLQIEISIIGVVIEHHKRIRY
;
A
#
# COMPACT_ATOMS: atom_id res chain seq x y z
N MET A 1 13.18 21.56 -47.06
CA MET A 1 13.24 20.63 -45.92
C MET A 1 14.24 21.15 -44.89
N LYS A 2 13.94 21.10 -43.59
CA LYS A 2 14.91 21.48 -42.58
C LYS A 2 16.01 20.40 -42.50
N THR A 3 17.25 20.83 -42.39
CA THR A 3 18.41 19.93 -42.18
C THR A 3 18.50 19.48 -40.74
N SER A 4 19.33 18.47 -40.42
CA SER A 4 19.61 18.10 -39.03
C SER A 4 20.22 19.25 -38.22
N SER A 5 21.07 20.07 -38.84
CA SER A 5 21.60 21.30 -38.22
C SER A 5 20.51 22.28 -37.81
N ASP A 6 19.54 22.50 -38.71
CA ASP A 6 18.41 23.41 -38.42
C ASP A 6 17.61 22.92 -37.22
N ARG A 7 17.35 21.62 -37.14
CA ARG A 7 16.63 21.01 -36.02
C ARG A 7 17.42 21.07 -34.71
N ILE A 8 18.73 20.81 -34.75
CA ILE A 8 19.60 20.93 -33.59
C ILE A 8 19.59 22.36 -33.07
N ASN A 9 19.75 23.35 -33.96
CA ASN A 9 19.75 24.77 -33.59
C ASN A 9 18.38 25.21 -33.04
N GLU A 10 17.29 24.77 -33.66
CA GLU A 10 15.93 25.03 -33.19
C GLU A 10 15.77 24.53 -31.74
N ARG A 11 16.18 23.29 -31.48
CA ARG A 11 16.03 22.70 -30.17
C ARG A 11 16.95 23.33 -29.12
N MET A 12 18.17 23.68 -29.49
CA MET A 12 19.08 24.44 -28.63
C MET A 12 18.46 25.78 -28.23
N LYS A 13 17.85 26.49 -29.17
CA LYS A 13 17.20 27.80 -28.93
C LYS A 13 16.01 27.64 -27.94
N GLU A 14 15.17 26.63 -28.15
CA GLU A 14 14.03 26.34 -27.27
C GLU A 14 14.45 26.00 -25.82
N LEU A 15 15.56 25.29 -25.66
CA LEU A 15 16.11 24.89 -24.38
C LEU A 15 17.09 25.89 -23.76
N GLY A 16 17.40 27.00 -24.43
CA GLY A 16 18.36 28.00 -24.00
C GLY A 16 19.81 27.49 -23.96
N LEU A 17 20.13 26.41 -24.69
CA LEU A 17 21.44 25.78 -24.70
C LEU A 17 22.41 26.53 -25.65
N LYS A 18 23.69 26.54 -25.23
CA LYS A 18 24.82 27.02 -26.02
C LYS A 18 25.61 25.84 -26.60
N PRO A 19 26.38 26.02 -27.72
CA PRO A 19 27.23 24.93 -28.22
C PRO A 19 28.19 24.32 -27.20
N ALA A 20 28.63 25.09 -26.22
CA ALA A 20 29.48 24.60 -25.13
C ALA A 20 28.76 23.59 -24.24
N ASP A 21 27.42 23.67 -24.13
CA ASP A 21 26.62 22.74 -23.34
C ASP A 21 26.52 21.38 -24.06
N LEU A 22 26.44 21.40 -25.39
CA LEU A 22 26.50 20.17 -26.17
C LEU A 22 27.88 19.50 -26.09
N VAL A 23 28.97 20.29 -26.10
CA VAL A 23 30.33 19.76 -25.89
C VAL A 23 30.42 19.00 -24.54
N ARG A 24 29.91 19.63 -23.49
CA ARG A 24 29.91 19.01 -22.13
C ARG A 24 29.00 17.77 -22.03
N GLY A 25 27.81 17.88 -22.62
CA GLY A 25 26.79 16.83 -22.50
C GLY A 25 27.04 15.61 -23.38
N THR A 26 27.66 15.80 -24.57
CA THR A 26 27.92 14.70 -25.51
C THR A 26 29.33 14.13 -25.42
N GLY A 27 30.28 14.86 -24.80
CA GLY A 27 31.71 14.51 -24.84
C GLY A 27 32.36 14.70 -26.23
N ALA A 28 31.68 15.31 -27.17
CA ALA A 28 32.21 15.60 -28.50
C ALA A 28 33.14 16.84 -28.48
N GLY A 29 34.13 16.87 -29.36
CA GLY A 29 35.01 18.02 -29.51
C GLY A 29 34.28 19.25 -30.04
N ARG A 30 34.80 20.47 -29.80
CA ARG A 30 34.21 21.72 -30.26
C ARG A 30 34.03 21.78 -31.81
N ALA A 31 35.01 21.27 -32.57
CA ALA A 31 34.92 21.18 -34.02
C ALA A 31 33.76 20.29 -34.48
N THR A 32 33.53 19.17 -33.80
CA THR A 32 32.44 18.23 -34.10
C THR A 32 31.08 18.85 -33.81
N VAL A 33 30.93 19.54 -32.69
CA VAL A 33 29.69 20.25 -32.37
C VAL A 33 29.44 21.39 -33.36
N SER A 34 30.48 22.14 -33.75
CA SER A 34 30.36 23.17 -34.75
C SER A 34 29.94 22.61 -36.12
N ALA A 35 30.40 21.43 -36.50
CA ALA A 35 29.98 20.78 -37.74
C ALA A 35 28.47 20.39 -37.68
N TRP A 36 27.94 20.05 -36.57
CA TRP A 36 26.50 19.75 -36.42
C TRP A 36 25.63 21.00 -36.43
N THR A 37 26.12 22.12 -35.93
CA THR A 37 25.35 23.35 -35.80
C THR A 37 25.47 24.27 -37.02
N ASN A 38 26.62 24.25 -37.72
CA ASN A 38 26.89 25.24 -38.76
C ASN A 38 27.09 24.65 -40.18
N SER A 39 27.46 23.37 -40.29
CA SER A 39 27.88 22.80 -41.58
C SER A 39 26.89 21.79 -42.18
N GLY A 40 25.72 21.60 -41.58
CA GLY A 40 24.71 20.68 -42.11
C GLY A 40 25.06 19.19 -41.99
N ASN A 41 26.17 18.84 -41.33
CA ASN A 41 26.60 17.46 -41.16
C ASN A 41 25.74 16.73 -40.16
N ASN A 42 25.32 15.49 -40.50
CA ASN A 42 24.60 14.63 -39.58
C ASN A 42 25.52 14.19 -38.46
N PRO A 43 25.03 14.18 -37.20
CA PRO A 43 25.75 13.59 -36.09
C PRO A 43 26.02 12.11 -36.34
N SER A 44 27.24 11.66 -36.07
CA SER A 44 27.55 10.21 -36.14
C SER A 44 26.82 9.39 -35.10
N ALA A 45 26.59 8.11 -35.41
CA ALA A 45 25.89 7.19 -34.49
C ALA A 45 26.48 7.17 -33.07
N LYS A 46 27.80 7.36 -32.95
CA LYS A 46 28.50 7.41 -31.66
C LYS A 46 27.97 8.51 -30.73
N TYR A 47 27.55 9.66 -31.26
CA TYR A 47 27.13 10.81 -30.45
C TYR A 47 25.63 11.05 -30.49
N LEU A 48 24.91 10.34 -31.37
CA LEU A 48 23.52 10.64 -31.69
C LEU A 48 22.60 10.47 -30.45
N ASP A 49 22.80 9.41 -29.68
CA ASP A 49 22.01 9.13 -28.47
C ASP A 49 22.26 10.15 -27.36
N THR A 50 23.54 10.52 -27.16
CA THR A 50 23.90 11.50 -26.14
C THR A 50 23.44 12.90 -26.56
N LEU A 51 23.50 13.22 -27.83
CA LEU A 51 22.98 14.47 -28.39
C LEU A 51 21.46 14.55 -28.23
N ALA A 52 20.75 13.48 -28.56
CA ALA A 52 19.30 13.41 -28.41
C ALA A 52 18.87 13.61 -26.94
N LYS A 53 19.60 13.01 -25.98
CA LYS A 53 19.39 13.24 -24.53
C LYS A 53 19.63 14.69 -24.14
N CYS A 54 20.73 15.32 -24.60
CA CYS A 54 21.02 16.71 -24.32
C CYS A 54 19.96 17.66 -24.85
N LEU A 55 19.42 17.37 -26.04
CA LEU A 55 18.39 18.16 -26.70
C LEU A 55 16.96 17.79 -26.26
N LYS A 56 16.80 16.83 -25.36
CA LYS A 56 15.50 16.30 -24.87
C LYS A 56 14.58 15.94 -26.05
N THR A 57 15.13 15.24 -27.04
CA THR A 57 14.43 14.83 -28.25
C THR A 57 14.77 13.40 -28.64
N THR A 58 14.20 12.89 -29.75
CA THR A 58 14.49 11.55 -30.24
C THR A 58 15.59 11.62 -31.33
N THR A 59 16.35 10.54 -31.48
CA THR A 59 17.36 10.40 -32.57
C THR A 59 16.71 10.49 -33.94
N THR A 60 15.53 9.92 -34.11
CA THR A 60 14.73 9.97 -35.34
C THR A 60 14.37 11.40 -35.66
N TRP A 61 13.89 12.20 -34.71
CA TRP A 61 13.54 13.60 -34.97
C TRP A 61 14.75 14.43 -35.38
N ILE A 62 15.92 14.21 -34.79
CA ILE A 62 17.16 14.91 -35.18
C ILE A 62 17.48 14.63 -36.67
N LEU A 63 17.40 13.35 -37.07
CA LEU A 63 17.82 12.96 -38.44
C LEU A 63 16.77 13.23 -39.50
N THR A 64 15.50 12.93 -39.25
CA THR A 64 14.44 12.98 -40.26
C THR A 64 13.46 14.15 -40.09
N GLY A 65 13.30 14.62 -38.86
CA GLY A 65 12.24 15.55 -38.48
C GLY A 65 10.89 14.88 -38.20
N GLU A 66 10.82 13.55 -38.29
CA GLU A 66 9.62 12.77 -38.06
C GLU A 66 9.65 12.19 -36.64
N GLY A 67 8.47 11.91 -36.07
CA GLY A 67 8.32 11.40 -34.74
C GLY A 67 8.16 12.47 -33.65
N GLU A 68 8.17 12.07 -32.41
CA GLU A 68 8.00 12.99 -31.28
C GLU A 68 9.22 13.90 -31.15
N LYS A 69 8.97 15.21 -31.23
CA LYS A 69 9.98 16.25 -31.03
C LYS A 69 10.51 16.28 -29.60
N GLU A 70 9.66 15.98 -28.65
CA GLU A 70 10.02 15.89 -27.24
C GLU A 70 10.02 14.43 -26.82
N THR A 71 11.17 13.93 -26.40
CA THR A 71 11.12 12.78 -25.53
C THR A 71 10.33 13.19 -24.31
N LYS A 72 9.24 12.49 -23.99
CA LYS A 72 8.81 12.37 -22.60
C LYS A 72 10.04 11.81 -21.88
N ALA A 73 10.96 12.72 -21.47
CA ALA A 73 11.95 12.36 -20.49
C ALA A 73 11.11 11.71 -19.38
N GLU A 74 11.32 10.42 -19.13
CA GLU A 74 11.09 9.91 -17.80
C GLU A 74 11.66 11.02 -16.93
N LEU A 75 10.77 11.73 -16.25
CA LEU A 75 11.15 12.51 -15.11
C LEU A 75 11.91 11.51 -14.24
N LYS A 76 13.23 11.45 -14.40
CA LYS A 76 14.07 10.99 -13.32
C LYS A 76 13.70 11.97 -12.23
N ASN A 77 12.73 11.51 -11.42
CA ASN A 77 12.46 12.11 -10.15
C ASN A 77 13.83 12.25 -9.50
N GLU A 78 14.39 13.46 -9.52
CA GLU A 78 15.26 13.82 -8.43
C GLU A 78 14.49 13.35 -7.19
N PRO A 79 15.16 12.69 -6.24
CA PRO A 79 14.46 12.20 -5.09
C PRO A 79 13.84 13.43 -4.41
N VAL A 80 12.60 13.74 -4.79
CA VAL A 80 11.74 14.53 -3.94
C VAL A 80 11.72 13.70 -2.67
N TYR A 81 12.29 14.24 -1.60
CA TYR A 81 12.25 13.63 -0.28
C TYR A 81 10.79 13.60 0.17
N SER A 82 10.01 12.73 -0.45
CA SER A 82 8.65 12.44 -0.06
C SER A 82 8.70 11.24 0.87
N ASN A 83 8.22 11.42 2.08
CA ASN A 83 7.97 10.33 3.03
C ASN A 83 6.68 9.57 2.69
N VAL A 84 6.04 9.89 1.54
CA VAL A 84 4.80 9.26 1.06
C VAL A 84 5.05 8.61 -0.29
N LYS A 85 4.57 7.39 -0.48
CA LYS A 85 4.62 6.66 -1.75
C LYS A 85 3.21 6.40 -2.25
N THR A 86 3.03 6.45 -3.57
CA THR A 86 1.80 5.98 -4.20
C THR A 86 1.66 4.47 -3.96
N SER A 87 0.51 4.04 -3.47
CA SER A 87 0.19 2.62 -3.30
C SER A 87 -0.54 2.11 -4.53
N SER A 88 -0.09 0.96 -5.05
CA SER A 88 -0.78 0.21 -6.12
C SER A 88 -1.69 -0.89 -5.57
N ARG A 89 -1.92 -0.94 -4.25
CA ARG A 89 -2.76 -1.96 -3.63
C ARG A 89 -4.20 -1.79 -4.10
N GLN A 90 -4.78 -2.86 -4.62
CA GLN A 90 -6.21 -2.90 -4.94
C GLN A 90 -6.98 -3.10 -3.63
N LEU A 91 -7.97 -2.24 -3.41
CA LEU A 91 -8.88 -2.36 -2.29
C LEU A 91 -10.12 -3.11 -2.72
N ARG A 92 -10.62 -4.01 -1.86
CA ARG A 92 -11.91 -4.67 -2.01
C ARG A 92 -12.84 -4.27 -0.88
N LYS A 93 -14.13 -4.30 -1.14
CA LYS A 93 -15.17 -4.08 -0.13
C LYS A 93 -15.32 -5.30 0.74
N ILE A 94 -15.53 -5.07 2.04
CA ILE A 94 -15.88 -6.07 3.04
C ILE A 94 -17.03 -5.52 3.90
N PRO A 95 -17.86 -6.39 4.51
CA PRO A 95 -18.94 -5.94 5.39
C PRO A 95 -18.36 -5.35 6.69
N LEU A 96 -18.98 -4.27 7.16
CA LEU A 96 -18.82 -3.74 8.51
C LEU A 96 -19.96 -4.31 9.36
N LEU A 97 -19.60 -5.09 10.38
CA LEU A 97 -20.54 -5.79 11.26
C LEU A 97 -20.59 -5.13 12.63
N ASP A 98 -21.65 -5.38 13.37
CA ASP A 98 -21.66 -5.17 14.82
C ASP A 98 -21.11 -6.40 15.58
N PHE A 99 -20.91 -6.24 16.89
CA PHE A 99 -20.37 -7.31 17.74
C PHE A 99 -21.31 -8.52 17.86
N VAL A 100 -22.63 -8.32 17.72
CA VAL A 100 -23.61 -9.43 17.77
C VAL A 100 -23.54 -10.22 16.46
N GLN A 101 -23.53 -9.54 15.34
CA GLN A 101 -23.36 -10.17 14.02
C GLN A 101 -22.05 -10.94 13.90
N ALA A 102 -20.95 -10.35 14.41
CA ALA A 102 -19.66 -11.04 14.45
C ALA A 102 -19.71 -12.31 15.32
N GLY A 103 -20.40 -12.27 16.45
CA GLY A 103 -20.60 -13.43 17.32
C GLY A 103 -21.31 -14.58 16.64
N MET A 104 -22.26 -14.30 15.77
CA MET A 104 -23.02 -15.30 15.00
C MET A 104 -22.30 -15.75 13.71
N TRP A 105 -21.16 -15.18 13.37
CA TRP A 105 -20.45 -15.42 12.09
C TRP A 105 -20.15 -16.90 11.83
N ARG A 106 -19.87 -17.67 12.88
CA ARG A 106 -19.58 -19.11 12.79
C ARG A 106 -20.81 -19.99 12.74
N ASP A 107 -21.88 -19.58 13.41
CA ASP A 107 -23.07 -20.41 13.64
C ASP A 107 -24.11 -20.27 12.52
N VAL A 108 -24.12 -19.12 11.88
CA VAL A 108 -24.96 -18.83 10.74
C VAL A 108 -24.05 -18.44 9.59
N VAL A 109 -24.16 -19.16 8.45
CA VAL A 109 -23.57 -18.67 7.22
C VAL A 109 -24.12 -17.27 7.03
N TYR A 110 -23.30 -16.26 7.31
CA TYR A 110 -23.70 -14.87 7.17
C TYR A 110 -24.11 -14.66 5.71
N ASP A 111 -25.40 -14.50 5.48
CA ASP A 111 -26.00 -14.39 4.16
C ASP A 111 -25.78 -13.02 3.49
N GLY A 112 -25.03 -12.14 4.13
CA GLY A 112 -24.73 -10.80 3.63
C GLY A 112 -25.91 -9.83 3.74
N LEU A 113 -27.00 -10.22 4.38
CA LEU A 113 -28.27 -9.50 4.33
C LEU A 113 -28.40 -8.39 5.36
N ASN A 114 -27.55 -7.72 5.87
CA ASN A 114 -27.70 -6.44 6.60
C ASN A 114 -26.42 -6.05 7.40
N PRO A 115 -25.29 -5.80 6.72
CA PRO A 115 -24.16 -5.19 7.43
C PRO A 115 -24.54 -3.78 7.90
N LEU A 116 -23.94 -3.30 8.99
CA LEU A 116 -24.06 -1.90 9.42
C LEU A 116 -23.55 -0.93 8.36
N GLY A 117 -22.66 -1.40 7.49
CA GLY A 117 -22.04 -0.61 6.45
C GLY A 117 -21.03 -1.40 5.63
N GLU A 118 -20.18 -0.68 4.93
CA GLU A 118 -19.09 -1.22 4.12
C GLU A 118 -17.75 -0.66 4.63
N SER A 119 -16.73 -1.49 4.60
CA SER A 119 -15.34 -1.10 4.81
C SER A 119 -14.48 -1.61 3.65
N TYR A 120 -13.20 -1.30 3.65
CA TYR A 120 -12.28 -1.65 2.58
C TYR A 120 -11.01 -2.26 3.15
N THR A 121 -10.48 -3.27 2.43
CA THR A 121 -9.19 -3.89 2.79
C THR A 121 -8.37 -4.19 1.54
N SER A 122 -7.05 -4.19 1.68
CA SER A 122 -6.12 -4.73 0.68
C SER A 122 -5.77 -6.20 0.95
N TYR A 123 -6.23 -6.74 2.05
CA TYR A 123 -6.01 -8.13 2.42
C TYR A 123 -6.89 -9.07 1.61
N VAL A 124 -6.31 -10.15 1.09
CA VAL A 124 -7.03 -11.12 0.27
C VAL A 124 -7.46 -12.33 1.09
N GLY A 125 -6.59 -12.82 2.00
CA GLY A 125 -6.84 -14.02 2.79
C GLY A 125 -6.86 -15.32 1.97
N SER A 126 -7.06 -16.44 2.66
CA SER A 126 -7.29 -17.75 2.02
C SER A 126 -8.74 -17.92 1.58
N ASP A 127 -9.67 -17.32 2.32
CA ASP A 127 -11.10 -17.26 2.00
C ASP A 127 -11.58 -15.81 2.09
N PRO A 128 -11.83 -15.15 0.95
CA PRO A 128 -12.32 -13.78 0.93
C PRO A 128 -13.66 -13.57 1.64
N HIS A 129 -14.49 -14.63 1.76
CA HIS A 129 -15.78 -14.56 2.42
C HIS A 129 -15.69 -14.63 3.95
N SER A 130 -14.54 -15.05 4.49
CA SER A 130 -14.30 -15.07 5.94
C SER A 130 -13.85 -13.72 6.51
N VAL A 131 -13.68 -12.71 5.67
CA VAL A 131 -13.11 -11.40 6.05
C VAL A 131 -14.21 -10.37 6.22
N PHE A 132 -14.24 -9.77 7.40
CA PHE A 132 -15.17 -8.70 7.76
C PHE A 132 -14.45 -7.63 8.58
N SER A 133 -15.13 -6.54 8.90
CA SER A 133 -14.63 -5.47 9.76
C SER A 133 -15.56 -5.18 10.92
N LEU A 134 -14.98 -4.66 12.01
CA LEU A 134 -15.68 -4.20 13.21
C LEU A 134 -15.17 -2.80 13.58
N GLU A 135 -16.07 -1.97 14.10
CA GLU A 135 -15.68 -0.74 14.77
C GLU A 135 -15.35 -1.05 16.23
N VAL A 136 -14.21 -0.54 16.70
CA VAL A 136 -13.80 -0.69 18.11
C VAL A 136 -14.73 0.15 18.99
N ASP A 137 -15.28 -0.50 20.01
CA ASP A 137 -16.06 0.14 21.06
C ASP A 137 -15.38 -0.10 22.42
N GLY A 138 -15.30 0.94 23.24
CA GLY A 138 -14.64 0.88 24.53
C GLY A 138 -13.12 1.02 24.51
N TYR A 139 -12.51 0.97 25.70
CA TYR A 139 -11.11 1.32 25.92
C TYR A 139 -10.24 0.13 26.36
N SER A 140 -10.75 -1.10 26.28
CA SER A 140 -10.00 -2.28 26.75
C SER A 140 -8.71 -2.55 25.95
N MET A 141 -8.63 -2.03 24.73
CA MET A 141 -7.47 -2.18 23.85
C MET A 141 -6.71 -0.87 23.63
N SER A 142 -7.01 0.18 24.42
CA SER A 142 -6.27 1.44 24.40
C SER A 142 -4.86 1.26 25.00
N PRO A 143 -3.89 2.12 24.62
CA PRO A 143 -4.03 3.26 23.70
C PRO A 143 -3.89 2.88 22.23
N ASP A 144 -3.56 1.65 21.88
CA ASP A 144 -3.25 1.25 20.51
C ASP A 144 -4.51 1.25 19.63
N TYR A 145 -5.64 0.79 20.20
CA TYR A 145 -6.94 0.72 19.54
C TYR A 145 -7.95 1.55 20.34
N MET A 146 -8.46 2.59 19.70
CA MET A 146 -9.38 3.54 20.33
C MET A 146 -10.81 3.37 19.80
N PRO A 147 -11.84 3.70 20.59
CA PRO A 147 -13.21 3.68 20.09
C PRO A 147 -13.37 4.48 18.79
N GLY A 148 -14.03 3.89 17.79
CA GLY A 148 -14.21 4.45 16.46
C GLY A 148 -13.10 4.10 15.45
N ASP A 149 -12.02 3.41 15.87
CA ASP A 149 -11.11 2.76 14.95
C ASP A 149 -11.79 1.52 14.33
N VAL A 150 -11.38 1.13 13.13
CA VAL A 150 -11.93 -0.06 12.46
C VAL A 150 -10.85 -1.14 12.38
N VAL A 151 -11.20 -2.35 12.76
CA VAL A 151 -10.32 -3.52 12.61
C VAL A 151 -10.87 -4.47 11.55
N VAL A 152 -9.98 -5.02 10.74
CA VAL A 152 -10.30 -6.06 9.77
C VAL A 152 -9.96 -7.42 10.36
N VAL A 153 -10.87 -8.35 10.24
CA VAL A 153 -10.85 -9.67 10.88
C VAL A 153 -10.92 -10.76 9.83
N ASP A 154 -10.12 -11.79 9.95
CA ASP A 154 -10.22 -13.01 9.15
C ASP A 154 -10.62 -14.18 10.06
N ALA A 155 -11.83 -14.71 9.85
CA ALA A 155 -12.37 -15.83 10.61
C ALA A 155 -11.82 -17.20 10.17
N ALA A 156 -11.14 -17.29 9.03
CA ALA A 156 -10.50 -18.51 8.57
C ALA A 156 -9.14 -18.77 9.23
N LEU A 157 -8.57 -17.76 9.90
CA LEU A 157 -7.26 -17.89 10.53
C LEU A 157 -7.34 -18.53 11.93
N VAL A 158 -6.39 -19.41 12.19
CA VAL A 158 -6.15 -19.92 13.54
C VAL A 158 -5.21 -18.97 14.27
N PRO A 159 -5.58 -18.47 15.46
CA PRO A 159 -4.74 -17.53 16.19
C PRO A 159 -3.43 -18.17 16.65
N LYS A 160 -2.37 -17.39 16.64
CA LYS A 160 -1.07 -17.74 17.24
C LYS A 160 -0.91 -16.96 18.55
N PRO A 161 -0.13 -17.46 19.52
CA PRO A 161 0.18 -16.70 20.72
C PRO A 161 0.67 -15.30 20.41
N GLY A 162 0.04 -14.29 21.00
CA GLY A 162 0.30 -12.88 20.74
C GLY A 162 -0.59 -12.24 19.68
N ALA A 163 -1.37 -13.01 18.93
CA ALA A 163 -2.35 -12.47 17.98
C ALA A 163 -3.42 -11.63 18.67
N LEU A 164 -3.96 -10.66 17.95
CA LEU A 164 -5.16 -9.94 18.36
C LEU A 164 -6.38 -10.64 17.75
N VAL A 165 -7.38 -10.89 18.59
CA VAL A 165 -8.53 -11.71 18.20
C VAL A 165 -9.84 -11.04 18.58
N ILE A 166 -10.86 -11.33 17.79
CA ILE A 166 -12.26 -11.19 18.18
C ILE A 166 -12.69 -12.54 18.73
N ALA A 167 -13.27 -12.55 19.91
CA ALA A 167 -13.71 -13.76 20.61
C ALA A 167 -15.06 -13.53 21.28
N GLN A 168 -15.76 -14.62 21.55
CA GLN A 168 -16.90 -14.63 22.47
C GLN A 168 -16.47 -15.18 23.83
N GLU A 169 -16.87 -14.50 24.86
CA GLU A 169 -16.83 -14.91 26.26
C GLU A 169 -18.24 -15.35 26.65
N ILE A 170 -18.39 -16.61 27.07
CA ILE A 170 -19.69 -17.15 27.44
C ILE A 170 -19.71 -17.35 28.93
N GLN A 171 -20.49 -16.50 29.60
CA GLN A 171 -20.69 -16.57 31.05
C GLN A 171 -22.18 -16.77 31.38
N GLN A 172 -22.51 -17.80 32.09
CA GLN A 172 -23.90 -18.12 32.51
C GLN A 172 -24.90 -18.14 31.35
N GLY A 173 -24.43 -18.59 30.17
CA GLY A 173 -25.26 -18.65 28.94
C GLY A 173 -25.40 -17.32 28.19
N VAL A 174 -24.74 -16.27 28.64
CA VAL A 174 -24.67 -14.98 27.93
C VAL A 174 -23.35 -14.90 27.18
N ALA A 175 -23.43 -14.77 25.86
CA ALA A 175 -22.26 -14.58 25.00
C ALA A 175 -21.99 -13.09 24.80
N VAL A 176 -20.78 -12.65 25.10
CA VAL A 176 -20.31 -11.27 24.90
C VAL A 176 -19.13 -11.30 23.94
N THR A 177 -19.26 -10.61 22.80
CA THR A 177 -18.16 -10.48 21.85
C THR A 177 -17.14 -9.45 22.35
N THR A 178 -15.88 -9.81 22.29
CA THR A 178 -14.78 -9.00 22.84
C THR A 178 -13.58 -8.96 21.90
N PHE A 179 -12.79 -7.88 22.00
CA PHE A 179 -11.52 -7.70 21.30
C PHE A 179 -10.38 -7.79 22.31
N LYS A 180 -9.47 -8.75 22.15
CA LYS A 180 -8.40 -9.04 23.11
C LYS A 180 -7.14 -9.57 22.42
N LYS A 181 -6.03 -9.61 23.19
CA LYS A 181 -4.80 -10.31 22.82
C LYS A 181 -4.87 -11.76 23.26
N TYR A 182 -4.66 -12.66 22.31
CA TYR A 182 -4.64 -14.11 22.52
C TYR A 182 -3.31 -14.55 23.12
N LYS A 183 -3.37 -15.33 24.18
CA LYS A 183 -2.22 -15.98 24.80
C LYS A 183 -2.52 -17.45 25.08
N VAL A 184 -1.50 -18.28 24.99
CA VAL A 184 -1.54 -19.68 25.44
C VAL A 184 -0.76 -19.78 26.76
N LEU A 185 -1.41 -20.20 27.80
CA LEU A 185 -0.81 -20.38 29.12
C LEU A 185 -0.20 -21.79 29.29
N GLY A 186 -0.69 -22.76 28.55
CA GLY A 186 -0.24 -24.14 28.61
C GLY A 186 -1.24 -25.08 27.95
N ILE A 187 -1.08 -26.36 28.21
CA ILE A 187 -1.95 -27.43 27.73
C ILE A 187 -2.48 -28.19 28.95
N ASN A 188 -3.77 -28.50 28.97
CA ASN A 188 -4.37 -29.26 30.03
C ASN A 188 -4.09 -30.78 29.88
N GLU A 189 -4.52 -31.60 30.86
CA GLU A 189 -4.34 -33.05 30.84
C GLU A 189 -5.01 -33.79 29.69
N HIS A 190 -5.94 -33.11 28.98
CA HIS A 190 -6.63 -33.63 27.80
C HIS A 190 -6.00 -33.16 26.48
N GLY A 191 -4.84 -32.49 26.52
CA GLY A 191 -4.16 -31.98 25.30
C GLY A 191 -4.79 -30.70 24.71
N VAL A 192 -5.70 -30.03 25.44
CA VAL A 192 -6.36 -28.79 24.99
C VAL A 192 -5.60 -27.58 25.52
N GLU A 193 -5.38 -26.60 24.65
CA GLU A 193 -4.73 -25.35 25.05
C GLU A 193 -5.55 -24.57 26.07
N ILE A 194 -4.87 -24.15 27.14
CA ILE A 194 -5.41 -23.19 28.10
C ILE A 194 -5.11 -21.80 27.57
N ILE A 195 -6.14 -21.07 27.19
CA ILE A 195 -6.01 -19.75 26.59
C ILE A 195 -6.38 -18.64 27.56
N GLU A 196 -5.74 -17.52 27.39
CA GLU A 196 -6.00 -16.25 28.06
C GLU A 196 -6.30 -15.16 27.06
N LEU A 197 -7.37 -14.43 27.29
CA LEU A 197 -7.74 -13.22 26.55
C LEU A 197 -7.34 -12.01 27.39
N LYS A 198 -6.20 -11.38 27.03
CA LYS A 198 -5.66 -10.22 27.76
C LYS A 198 -6.02 -8.92 27.03
N PRO A 199 -6.59 -7.91 27.74
CA PRO A 199 -6.68 -6.54 27.20
C PRO A 199 -5.28 -5.93 27.05
N LEU A 200 -5.14 -4.91 26.23
CA LEU A 200 -3.93 -4.08 26.18
C LEU A 200 -3.94 -3.02 27.28
N ASN A 201 -5.11 -2.59 27.69
CA ASN A 201 -5.29 -1.69 28.83
C ASN A 201 -5.45 -2.54 30.12
N ASP A 202 -4.47 -2.45 31.01
CA ASP A 202 -4.42 -3.24 32.25
C ASP A 202 -5.54 -2.88 33.27
N ASP A 203 -6.29 -1.79 33.04
CA ASP A 203 -7.48 -1.43 33.86
C ASP A 203 -8.68 -2.36 33.59
N TYR A 204 -8.60 -3.22 32.57
CA TYR A 204 -9.67 -4.12 32.17
C TYR A 204 -9.36 -5.58 32.53
N PRO A 205 -10.38 -6.40 32.79
CA PRO A 205 -10.17 -7.78 33.22
C PRO A 205 -9.58 -8.67 32.13
N THR A 206 -8.77 -9.63 32.55
CA THR A 206 -8.25 -10.73 31.75
C THR A 206 -9.14 -11.95 31.94
N TYR A 207 -9.43 -12.67 30.86
CA TYR A 207 -10.26 -13.85 30.88
C TYR A 207 -9.46 -15.11 30.55
N ASN A 208 -9.80 -16.21 31.20
CA ASN A 208 -9.08 -17.47 31.08
C ASN A 208 -10.06 -18.61 30.77
N SER A 209 -9.70 -19.51 29.86
CA SER A 209 -10.54 -20.61 29.42
C SER A 209 -10.81 -21.68 30.49
N LEU A 210 -10.10 -21.63 31.64
CA LEU A 210 -10.44 -22.45 32.81
C LEU A 210 -11.60 -21.89 33.66
N GLN A 211 -11.92 -20.61 33.49
CA GLN A 211 -12.92 -19.89 34.26
C GLN A 211 -14.21 -19.65 33.48
N ILE A 212 -14.08 -19.43 32.19
CA ILE A 212 -15.19 -19.13 31.29
C ILE A 212 -15.02 -19.88 29.99
N GLU A 213 -16.09 -20.12 29.27
CA GLU A 213 -16.03 -20.64 27.92
C GLU A 213 -15.61 -19.53 26.96
N ILE A 214 -14.64 -19.82 26.11
CA ILE A 214 -14.09 -18.88 25.11
C ILE A 214 -14.20 -19.50 23.73
N SER A 215 -14.81 -18.77 22.81
CA SER A 215 -14.86 -19.12 21.38
C SER A 215 -14.18 -18.04 20.56
N ILE A 216 -13.16 -18.40 19.76
CA ILE A 216 -12.47 -17.46 18.89
C ILE A 216 -13.29 -17.30 17.61
N ILE A 217 -13.63 -16.06 17.25
CA ILE A 217 -14.37 -15.73 16.03
C ILE A 217 -13.39 -15.53 14.87
N GLY A 218 -12.30 -14.78 15.08
CA GLY A 218 -11.30 -14.54 14.05
C GLY A 218 -10.10 -13.76 14.55
N VAL A 219 -9.12 -13.63 13.67
CA VAL A 219 -7.85 -12.93 13.92
C VAL A 219 -7.89 -11.55 13.29
N VAL A 220 -7.50 -10.53 14.04
CA VAL A 220 -7.37 -9.17 13.52
C VAL A 220 -6.11 -9.07 12.66
N ILE A 221 -6.26 -8.56 11.44
CA ILE A 221 -5.21 -8.53 10.41
C ILE A 221 -4.85 -7.13 9.93
N GLU A 222 -5.78 -6.18 10.00
CA GLU A 222 -5.56 -4.77 9.66
C GLU A 222 -6.23 -3.87 10.70
N HIS A 223 -5.68 -2.66 10.86
CA HIS A 223 -6.20 -1.62 11.74
C HIS A 223 -6.28 -0.31 10.96
N HIS A 224 -7.47 0.25 10.86
CA HIS A 224 -7.74 1.56 10.26
C HIS A 224 -7.95 2.57 11.37
N LYS A 225 -6.87 3.28 11.70
CA LYS A 225 -6.88 4.26 12.78
C LYS A 225 -7.51 5.58 12.32
N ARG A 226 -8.48 6.07 13.08
CA ARG A 226 -9.05 7.40 12.86
C ARG A 226 -8.17 8.45 13.54
N ILE A 227 -7.65 9.39 12.75
CA ILE A 227 -6.97 10.56 13.31
C ILE A 227 -8.03 11.52 13.82
N ARG A 228 -7.90 11.94 15.09
CA ARG A 228 -8.77 12.92 15.72
C ARG A 228 -8.03 14.25 15.77
N TYR A 229 -8.67 15.31 15.32
CA TYR A 229 -8.17 16.68 15.39
C TYR A 229 -8.76 17.38 16.61
#